data_940a860600175af94d24683e473685a0
#
_entry.id   940a860600175af94d24683e473685a0
#
_cell.length_a   1.000
_cell.length_b   1.000
_cell.length_c   1.000
_cell.angle_alpha   90.00
_cell.angle_beta   90.00
_cell.angle_gamma   90.00
#
_symmetry.space_group_name_H-M   'P 1'
#
loop_
_entity.id
_entity.type
_entity.pdbx_description
1 polymer ?
#
loop_
_entity_poly.entity_id
_entity_poly.type
_entity_poly.pdbx_seq_one_letter_code
_entity_poly.pdbx_strand_id
1 'polypeptide(L)'
;MPIYMNSLDSNKSIEELAFVNNTHVDISKWPKTQVLFSPRVGFNWDVKGDRSVIVSGGTGIFTGLLPFVWFTNQPSNSGLYQNMVEYNTQKNPGSLPADFGFNPNYRETLQKYPSLFPSTPSEQAPDVIAYVDPKFKMPQVWRSNLNVDIQLPYDFMLSVGAMYTRDIYNVAQINMNEAEPTGVYNEQPDRIYWASKKYEYNDYTNGKNVVVKLSNGEDKGYQYSFNAILTKKYDFGFTGSIGYTYTMAKDLTANPGSAPNSAWQNNVAVNSLNDPGVSYSLFSTPHRIIANASYEINYAKCLKTTFSLFYSGYHTGRYSYTYYNDMIGDGNYSDLIYVPNSQDEMTFVDITDKSGAITYSAVDQAKDFWDFVNNDSYLKDRKGKYVERNGSLTPWINRFDFKIAQDFYATLGGRKYGIQVS
;
A
#
# COMPACT_ATOMS: atom_id res chain seq x y z
N MET A 1 5.45 -19.30 14.08
CA MET A 1 6.39 -20.01 13.16
C MET A 1 5.54 -20.63 12.05
N PRO A 2 5.64 -20.20 10.81
CA PRO A 2 4.94 -20.87 9.72
C PRO A 2 5.58 -22.24 9.48
N ILE A 3 4.75 -23.26 9.35
CA ILE A 3 5.17 -24.62 9.01
C ILE A 3 4.52 -24.96 7.68
N TYR A 4 5.31 -25.21 6.67
CA TYR A 4 4.84 -25.60 5.35
C TYR A 4 4.82 -27.14 5.30
N MET A 5 3.62 -27.71 5.30
CA MET A 5 3.43 -29.15 5.45
C MET A 5 3.27 -29.89 4.12
N ASN A 6 2.94 -29.17 3.05
CA ASN A 6 2.71 -29.80 1.75
C ASN A 6 3.96 -29.64 0.87
N SER A 7 4.34 -30.72 0.18
CA SER A 7 5.27 -30.65 -0.95
C SER A 7 4.57 -30.01 -2.14
N LEU A 8 5.32 -29.30 -2.97
CA LEU A 8 4.88 -28.86 -4.29
C LEU A 8 5.55 -29.73 -5.35
N ASP A 9 4.84 -29.93 -6.46
CA ASP A 9 5.42 -30.60 -7.61
C ASP A 9 6.31 -29.63 -8.39
N SER A 10 7.35 -30.14 -9.03
CA SER A 10 8.20 -29.35 -9.91
C SER A 10 7.60 -29.28 -11.31
N ASN A 11 7.81 -28.15 -12.00
CA ASN A 11 7.49 -28.00 -13.42
C ASN A 11 8.80 -27.82 -14.20
N LYS A 12 9.20 -28.83 -14.95
CA LYS A 12 10.43 -28.81 -15.76
C LYS A 12 10.45 -27.68 -16.77
N SER A 13 9.30 -27.36 -17.38
CA SER A 13 9.19 -26.25 -18.33
C SER A 13 9.54 -24.89 -17.71
N ILE A 14 9.38 -24.73 -16.39
CA ILE A 14 9.81 -23.52 -15.66
C ILE A 14 11.28 -23.64 -15.24
N GLU A 15 11.68 -24.80 -14.73
CA GLU A 15 13.04 -25.02 -14.20
C GLU A 15 14.13 -24.92 -15.30
N GLU A 16 13.77 -25.26 -16.54
CA GLU A 16 14.66 -25.18 -17.70
C GLU A 16 14.82 -23.74 -18.24
N LEU A 17 13.94 -22.82 -17.85
CA LEU A 17 14.02 -21.42 -18.29
C LEU A 17 15.18 -20.73 -17.60
N ALA A 18 15.96 -19.99 -18.39
CA ALA A 18 17.01 -19.11 -17.89
C ALA A 18 16.51 -17.66 -17.89
N PHE A 19 16.53 -17.03 -16.73
CA PHE A 19 16.21 -15.62 -16.52
C PHE A 19 17.49 -14.79 -16.39
N VAL A 20 17.36 -13.55 -15.92
CA VAL A 20 18.51 -12.63 -15.76
C VAL A 20 19.66 -13.29 -15.01
N ASN A 21 20.88 -13.07 -15.48
CA ASN A 21 22.11 -13.68 -14.94
C ASN A 21 22.08 -15.21 -14.94
N ASN A 22 21.43 -15.82 -15.91
CA ASN A 22 21.26 -17.27 -16.01
C ASN A 22 20.64 -17.89 -14.75
N THR A 23 19.73 -17.16 -14.11
CA THR A 23 19.01 -17.63 -12.92
C THR A 23 17.91 -18.60 -13.32
N HIS A 24 17.79 -19.70 -12.61
CA HIS A 24 16.70 -20.67 -12.76
C HIS A 24 15.80 -20.63 -11.53
N VAL A 25 14.50 -20.89 -11.73
CA VAL A 25 13.49 -20.82 -10.66
C VAL A 25 12.96 -22.23 -10.38
N ASP A 26 13.02 -22.63 -9.13
CA ASP A 26 12.45 -23.88 -8.64
C ASP A 26 11.19 -23.60 -7.80
N ILE A 27 10.03 -23.80 -8.40
CA ILE A 27 8.73 -23.55 -7.77
C ILE A 27 8.29 -24.67 -6.81
N SER A 28 9.02 -25.78 -6.76
CA SER A 28 8.70 -26.89 -5.85
C SER A 28 9.10 -26.61 -4.40
N LYS A 29 9.89 -25.58 -4.17
CA LYS A 29 10.45 -25.26 -2.84
C LYS A 29 9.64 -24.20 -2.12
N TRP A 30 9.23 -24.53 -0.90
CA TRP A 30 8.73 -23.56 0.08
C TRP A 30 9.88 -22.90 0.85
N PRO A 31 9.63 -21.71 1.45
CA PRO A 31 10.55 -21.12 2.39
C PRO A 31 10.87 -22.08 3.53
N LYS A 32 12.12 -22.10 3.95
CA LYS A 32 12.54 -22.90 5.12
C LYS A 32 11.82 -22.42 6.37
N THR A 33 11.33 -23.35 7.19
CA THR A 33 10.77 -23.04 8.50
C THR A 33 11.79 -22.30 9.36
N GLN A 34 11.42 -21.13 9.89
CA GLN A 34 12.30 -20.29 10.70
C GLN A 34 11.63 -19.90 12.00
N VAL A 35 12.43 -19.88 13.07
CA VAL A 35 12.00 -19.36 14.37
C VAL A 35 12.30 -17.87 14.40
N LEU A 36 11.27 -17.05 14.60
CA LEU A 36 11.39 -15.60 14.73
C LEU A 36 11.07 -15.22 16.18
N PHE A 37 12.07 -14.69 16.87
CA PHE A 37 11.92 -14.25 18.25
C PHE A 37 11.22 -12.88 18.30
N SER A 38 10.28 -12.72 19.23
CA SER A 38 9.53 -11.48 19.43
C SER A 38 9.55 -11.04 20.92
N PRO A 39 10.75 -10.75 21.47
CA PRO A 39 10.89 -10.28 22.85
C PRO A 39 10.23 -8.90 22.99
N ARG A 40 9.62 -8.67 24.17
CA ARG A 40 8.98 -7.41 24.52
C ARG A 40 9.26 -7.09 25.98
N VAL A 41 9.47 -5.80 26.23
CA VAL A 41 9.60 -5.27 27.59
C VAL A 41 8.83 -3.96 27.67
N GLY A 42 8.18 -3.73 28.80
CA GLY A 42 7.44 -2.50 29.04
C GLY A 42 7.51 -2.11 30.51
N PHE A 43 7.25 -0.86 30.78
CA PHE A 43 7.22 -0.31 32.12
C PHE A 43 6.07 0.70 32.26
N ASN A 44 5.65 0.88 33.49
CA ASN A 44 4.73 1.94 33.92
C ASN A 44 5.24 2.44 35.26
N TRP A 45 5.50 3.72 35.34
CA TRP A 45 6.09 4.37 36.50
C TRP A 45 5.27 5.58 36.94
N ASP A 46 4.72 5.52 38.14
CA ASP A 46 4.15 6.65 38.81
C ASP A 46 5.26 7.45 39.47
N VAL A 47 5.67 8.57 38.86
CA VAL A 47 6.86 9.33 39.23
C VAL A 47 6.78 9.87 40.67
N LYS A 48 5.58 10.28 41.10
CA LYS A 48 5.35 10.91 42.42
C LYS A 48 4.60 9.98 43.40
N GLY A 49 4.04 8.86 42.93
CA GLY A 49 3.22 7.97 43.73
C GLY A 49 1.77 8.45 43.97
N ASP A 50 1.39 9.57 43.38
CA ASP A 50 0.06 10.20 43.49
C ASP A 50 -0.72 10.18 42.15
N ARG A 51 -0.16 9.54 41.13
CA ARG A 51 -0.67 9.48 39.75
C ARG A 51 -0.77 10.82 39.04
N SER A 52 -0.16 11.88 39.58
CA SER A 52 -0.13 13.18 38.90
C SER A 52 0.82 13.20 37.70
N VAL A 53 1.84 12.34 37.68
CA VAL A 53 2.74 12.15 36.55
C VAL A 53 3.01 10.65 36.37
N ILE A 54 2.53 10.10 35.28
CA ILE A 54 2.75 8.69 34.92
C ILE A 54 3.59 8.63 33.66
N VAL A 55 4.70 7.89 33.71
CA VAL A 55 5.55 7.61 32.56
C VAL A 55 5.41 6.13 32.21
N SER A 56 5.03 5.85 31.00
CA SER A 56 4.89 4.47 30.51
C SER A 56 5.55 4.30 29.16
N GLY A 57 6.02 3.10 28.88
CA GLY A 57 6.65 2.83 27.62
C GLY A 57 7.02 1.37 27.45
N GLY A 58 7.53 1.08 26.27
CA GLY A 58 7.97 -0.25 25.96
C GLY A 58 8.75 -0.32 24.67
N THR A 59 9.46 -1.43 24.51
CA THR A 59 10.19 -1.76 23.31
C THR A 59 10.05 -3.24 23.03
N GLY A 60 10.07 -3.61 21.76
CA GLY A 60 9.97 -5.02 21.39
C GLY A 60 10.07 -5.28 19.91
N ILE A 61 10.18 -6.55 19.59
CA ILE A 61 10.14 -7.07 18.24
C ILE A 61 8.76 -7.68 17.99
N PHE A 62 8.15 -7.34 16.87
CA PHE A 62 6.83 -7.81 16.50
C PHE A 62 6.89 -8.50 15.15
N THR A 63 6.39 -9.74 15.07
CA THR A 63 6.29 -10.51 13.83
C THR A 63 4.87 -10.42 13.28
N GLY A 64 4.76 -10.04 12.02
CA GLY A 64 3.52 -10.00 11.26
C GLY A 64 3.28 -11.28 10.47
N LEU A 65 2.08 -11.38 9.90
CA LEU A 65 1.70 -12.41 8.95
C LEU A 65 1.35 -11.75 7.62
N LEU A 66 1.75 -12.39 6.51
CA LEU A 66 1.27 -12.02 5.19
C LEU A 66 -0.08 -12.68 4.88
N PRO A 67 -0.90 -12.07 4.02
CA PRO A 67 -2.06 -12.73 3.45
C PRO A 67 -1.64 -14.06 2.79
N PHE A 68 -2.38 -15.11 3.07
CA PHE A 68 -2.03 -16.46 2.61
C PHE A 68 -2.03 -16.59 1.07
N VAL A 69 -2.82 -15.77 0.40
CA VAL A 69 -2.87 -15.71 -1.07
C VAL A 69 -1.51 -15.45 -1.70
N TRP A 70 -0.62 -14.73 -1.05
CA TRP A 70 0.73 -14.44 -1.56
C TRP A 70 1.61 -15.68 -1.65
N PHE A 71 1.36 -16.66 -0.80
CA PHE A 71 2.03 -17.97 -0.86
C PHE A 71 1.35 -18.90 -1.84
N THR A 72 0.00 -18.93 -1.87
CA THR A 72 -0.75 -19.81 -2.76
C THR A 72 -0.63 -19.43 -4.24
N ASN A 73 -0.16 -18.23 -4.56
CA ASN A 73 0.18 -17.86 -5.94
C ASN A 73 1.31 -18.73 -6.52
N GLN A 74 2.21 -19.28 -5.70
CA GLN A 74 3.26 -20.16 -6.19
C GLN A 74 2.68 -21.46 -6.82
N PRO A 75 1.86 -22.28 -6.15
CA PRO A 75 1.22 -23.41 -6.79
C PRO A 75 0.19 -23.02 -7.86
N SER A 76 -0.57 -21.94 -7.66
CA SER A 76 -1.57 -21.49 -8.64
C SER A 76 -0.95 -21.11 -9.98
N ASN A 77 0.24 -20.50 -9.95
CA ASN A 77 0.96 -20.07 -11.16
C ASN A 77 2.07 -21.05 -11.56
N SER A 78 1.90 -22.32 -11.21
CA SER A 78 2.87 -23.36 -11.56
C SER A 78 2.62 -24.02 -12.91
N GLY A 79 1.46 -23.82 -13.53
CA GLY A 79 1.01 -24.56 -14.70
C GLY A 79 0.58 -26.00 -14.41
N LEU A 80 0.63 -26.45 -13.14
CA LEU A 80 0.33 -27.83 -12.74
C LEU A 80 -1.06 -28.03 -12.12
N TYR A 81 -1.56 -27.01 -11.40
CA TYR A 81 -2.79 -27.15 -10.59
C TYR A 81 -3.97 -26.37 -11.15
N GLN A 82 -3.72 -25.36 -11.95
CA GLN A 82 -4.76 -24.61 -12.66
C GLN A 82 -4.25 -24.14 -14.01
N ASN A 83 -5.18 -23.95 -14.92
CA ASN A 83 -4.92 -23.42 -16.24
C ASN A 83 -5.86 -22.24 -16.49
N MET A 84 -5.38 -21.19 -17.13
CA MET A 84 -6.19 -20.09 -17.59
C MET A 84 -6.23 -20.10 -19.12
N VAL A 85 -7.43 -20.09 -19.68
CA VAL A 85 -7.62 -20.00 -21.12
C VAL A 85 -8.38 -18.71 -21.43
N GLU A 86 -7.80 -17.86 -22.26
CA GLU A 86 -8.41 -16.60 -22.70
C GLU A 86 -8.74 -16.68 -24.21
N TYR A 87 -9.98 -16.40 -24.54
CA TYR A 87 -10.44 -16.29 -25.92
C TYR A 87 -10.79 -14.84 -26.24
N ASN A 88 -10.04 -14.21 -27.12
CA ASN A 88 -10.27 -12.85 -27.55
C ASN A 88 -10.71 -12.84 -29.02
N THR A 89 -12.02 -12.76 -29.26
CA THR A 89 -12.61 -12.80 -30.60
C THR A 89 -12.33 -11.55 -31.43
N GLN A 90 -11.93 -10.44 -30.82
CA GLN A 90 -11.54 -9.23 -31.54
C GLN A 90 -10.12 -9.37 -32.12
N LYS A 91 -9.20 -9.96 -31.34
CA LYS A 91 -7.83 -10.25 -31.80
C LYS A 91 -7.73 -11.48 -32.67
N ASN A 92 -8.52 -12.51 -32.36
CA ASN A 92 -8.54 -13.80 -33.05
C ASN A 92 -9.97 -14.17 -33.45
N PRO A 93 -10.49 -13.63 -34.56
CA PRO A 93 -11.82 -13.98 -35.08
C PRO A 93 -11.89 -15.49 -35.33
N GLY A 94 -12.96 -16.15 -34.86
CA GLY A 94 -13.13 -17.59 -34.97
C GLY A 94 -12.48 -18.42 -33.87
N SER A 95 -11.87 -17.83 -32.87
CA SER A 95 -11.33 -18.53 -31.68
C SER A 95 -12.41 -19.20 -30.82
N LEU A 96 -13.66 -18.77 -30.96
CA LEU A 96 -14.83 -19.44 -30.38
C LEU A 96 -15.74 -20.00 -31.47
N PRO A 97 -16.44 -21.11 -31.22
CA PRO A 97 -17.49 -21.61 -32.09
C PRO A 97 -18.58 -20.54 -32.33
N ALA A 98 -19.16 -20.55 -33.56
CA ALA A 98 -20.17 -19.55 -33.91
C ALA A 98 -21.44 -19.59 -33.03
N ASP A 99 -21.71 -20.75 -32.42
CA ASP A 99 -22.83 -21.01 -31.52
C ASP A 99 -22.45 -20.91 -30.05
N PHE A 100 -21.25 -20.40 -29.73
CA PHE A 100 -20.82 -20.17 -28.35
C PHE A 100 -21.59 -18.96 -27.79
N GLY A 101 -22.29 -19.19 -26.68
CA GLY A 101 -23.07 -18.15 -26.01
C GLY A 101 -23.08 -18.33 -24.50
N PHE A 102 -23.55 -17.32 -23.79
CA PHE A 102 -23.69 -17.38 -22.33
C PHE A 102 -24.71 -18.46 -21.95
N ASN A 103 -24.26 -19.41 -21.10
CA ASN A 103 -25.10 -20.39 -20.45
C ASN A 103 -24.85 -20.34 -18.94
N PRO A 104 -25.89 -20.05 -18.10
CA PRO A 104 -25.75 -20.02 -16.67
C PRO A 104 -25.38 -21.40 -16.07
N ASN A 105 -25.67 -22.49 -16.78
CA ASN A 105 -25.19 -23.82 -16.43
C ASN A 105 -23.83 -24.10 -17.05
N TYR A 106 -22.76 -23.72 -16.34
CA TYR A 106 -21.39 -23.91 -16.82
C TYR A 106 -21.04 -25.37 -17.18
N ARG A 107 -21.68 -26.36 -16.51
CA ARG A 107 -21.45 -27.78 -16.77
C ARG A 107 -21.89 -28.20 -18.18
N GLU A 108 -22.98 -27.65 -18.67
CA GLU A 108 -23.44 -27.88 -20.06
C GLU A 108 -22.45 -27.26 -21.07
N THR A 109 -21.92 -26.07 -20.73
CA THR A 109 -20.89 -25.41 -21.53
C THR A 109 -19.63 -26.28 -21.66
N LEU A 110 -19.14 -26.84 -20.52
CA LEU A 110 -17.98 -27.71 -20.48
C LEU A 110 -18.22 -29.01 -21.32
N GLN A 111 -19.44 -29.59 -21.25
CA GLN A 111 -19.80 -30.77 -22.00
C GLN A 111 -19.92 -30.50 -23.50
N LYS A 112 -20.49 -29.34 -23.87
CA LYS A 112 -20.69 -28.96 -25.26
C LYS A 112 -19.40 -28.61 -25.99
N TYR A 113 -18.45 -27.97 -25.27
CA TYR A 113 -17.21 -27.45 -25.85
C TYR A 113 -15.95 -27.95 -25.09
N PRO A 114 -15.73 -29.28 -25.00
CA PRO A 114 -14.63 -29.82 -24.20
C PRO A 114 -13.25 -29.40 -24.70
N SER A 115 -13.11 -29.10 -25.99
CA SER A 115 -11.85 -28.63 -26.57
C SER A 115 -11.46 -27.21 -26.12
N LEU A 116 -12.42 -26.41 -25.69
CA LEU A 116 -12.14 -25.06 -25.16
C LEU A 116 -11.73 -25.09 -23.70
N PHE A 117 -12.03 -26.17 -22.99
CA PHE A 117 -11.80 -26.29 -21.54
C PHE A 117 -11.02 -27.57 -21.23
N PRO A 118 -9.69 -27.58 -21.46
CA PRO A 118 -8.87 -28.76 -21.19
C PRO A 118 -8.98 -29.15 -19.71
N SER A 119 -9.17 -30.46 -19.48
CA SER A 119 -9.33 -31.03 -18.12
C SER A 119 -8.00 -31.31 -17.41
N THR A 120 -6.89 -31.25 -18.17
CA THR A 120 -5.54 -31.51 -17.67
C THR A 120 -4.71 -30.23 -17.75
N PRO A 121 -3.79 -29.99 -16.81
CA PRO A 121 -2.84 -28.89 -16.90
C PRO A 121 -2.00 -29.01 -18.19
N SER A 122 -1.57 -27.85 -18.71
CA SER A 122 -0.74 -27.83 -19.93
C SER A 122 0.72 -28.26 -19.68
N GLU A 123 1.16 -28.22 -18.42
CA GLU A 123 2.56 -28.38 -17.99
C GLU A 123 3.54 -27.42 -18.69
N GLN A 124 3.01 -26.37 -19.32
CA GLN A 124 3.80 -25.30 -19.91
C GLN A 124 4.04 -24.22 -18.86
N ALA A 125 5.11 -23.45 -19.05
CA ALA A 125 5.38 -22.27 -18.23
C ALA A 125 4.27 -21.24 -18.45
N PRO A 126 3.59 -20.77 -17.39
CA PRO A 126 2.57 -19.73 -17.51
C PRO A 126 3.21 -18.36 -17.76
N ASP A 127 2.42 -17.40 -18.27
CA ASP A 127 2.86 -16.03 -18.54
C ASP A 127 3.35 -15.29 -17.29
N VAL A 128 2.81 -15.65 -16.14
CA VAL A 128 3.17 -15.10 -14.84
C VAL A 128 3.59 -16.24 -13.92
N ILE A 129 4.84 -16.20 -13.51
CA ILE A 129 5.39 -17.11 -12.51
C ILE A 129 5.54 -16.31 -11.22
N ALA A 130 5.00 -16.82 -10.11
CA ALA A 130 5.20 -16.25 -8.79
C ALA A 130 5.77 -17.33 -7.87
N TYR A 131 6.81 -16.99 -7.13
CA TYR A 131 7.40 -17.90 -6.17
C TYR A 131 7.94 -17.16 -4.95
N VAL A 132 8.14 -17.88 -3.86
CA VAL A 132 8.64 -17.34 -2.61
C VAL A 132 10.12 -17.73 -2.45
N ASP A 133 10.96 -16.77 -2.12
CA ASP A 133 12.36 -17.01 -1.83
C ASP A 133 12.49 -18.08 -0.72
N PRO A 134 13.24 -19.17 -0.91
CA PRO A 134 13.48 -20.16 0.14
C PRO A 134 14.07 -19.61 1.44
N LYS A 135 14.66 -18.41 1.39
CA LYS A 135 15.21 -17.69 2.56
C LYS A 135 14.24 -16.66 3.14
N PHE A 136 13.05 -16.53 2.56
CA PHE A 136 12.05 -15.54 2.98
C PHE A 136 11.74 -15.66 4.48
N LYS A 137 11.70 -14.51 5.15
CA LYS A 137 11.29 -14.38 6.54
C LYS A 137 10.02 -13.56 6.64
N MET A 138 9.12 -13.98 7.51
CA MET A 138 7.92 -13.19 7.81
C MET A 138 8.29 -11.78 8.26
N PRO A 139 7.47 -10.76 7.92
CA PRO A 139 7.75 -9.39 8.31
C PRO A 139 7.96 -9.25 9.81
N GLN A 140 9.01 -8.54 10.18
CA GLN A 140 9.32 -8.22 11.57
C GLN A 140 9.65 -6.74 11.69
N VAL A 141 9.19 -6.12 12.77
CA VAL A 141 9.51 -4.73 13.09
C VAL A 141 10.02 -4.64 14.51
N TRP A 142 10.97 -3.76 14.74
CA TRP A 142 11.29 -3.25 16.06
C TRP A 142 10.45 -2.00 16.32
N ARG A 143 9.78 -1.97 17.48
CA ARG A 143 8.94 -0.83 17.89
C ARG A 143 9.22 -0.43 19.32
N SER A 144 9.35 0.87 19.55
CA SER A 144 9.47 1.49 20.86
C SER A 144 8.46 2.61 21.00
N ASN A 145 7.90 2.75 22.20
CA ASN A 145 7.02 3.87 22.53
C ASN A 145 7.32 4.39 23.93
N LEU A 146 7.06 5.67 24.11
CA LEU A 146 7.11 6.38 25.39
C LEU A 146 5.89 7.29 25.49
N ASN A 147 5.20 7.24 26.63
CA ASN A 147 4.04 8.10 26.92
C ASN A 147 4.21 8.71 28.29
N VAL A 148 3.76 9.96 28.42
CA VAL A 148 3.75 10.71 29.68
C VAL A 148 2.35 11.30 29.86
N ASP A 149 1.70 10.92 30.93
CA ASP A 149 0.41 11.49 31.37
C ASP A 149 0.67 12.42 32.55
N ILE A 150 0.21 13.67 32.44
CA ILE A 150 0.46 14.73 33.42
C ILE A 150 -0.87 15.34 33.83
N GLN A 151 -1.16 15.33 35.13
CA GLN A 151 -2.24 16.11 35.70
C GLN A 151 -1.77 17.55 35.89
N LEU A 152 -2.36 18.47 35.15
CA LEU A 152 -2.08 19.89 35.20
C LEU A 152 -3.02 20.60 36.21
N PRO A 153 -2.71 21.82 36.63
CA PRO A 153 -3.63 22.65 37.42
C PRO A 153 -5.02 22.74 36.77
N TYR A 154 -6.01 22.96 37.59
CA TYR A 154 -7.42 23.09 37.18
C TYR A 154 -8.00 21.80 36.54
N ASP A 155 -7.51 20.62 36.93
CA ASP A 155 -7.94 19.29 36.48
C ASP A 155 -7.82 19.08 34.98
N PHE A 156 -6.89 19.72 34.29
CA PHE A 156 -6.51 19.36 32.97
C PHE A 156 -5.61 18.12 33.02
N MET A 157 -5.83 17.21 32.06
CA MET A 157 -4.94 16.08 31.83
C MET A 157 -4.26 16.26 30.47
N LEU A 158 -2.94 16.24 30.46
CA LEU A 158 -2.11 16.25 29.26
C LEU A 158 -1.47 14.87 29.09
N SER A 159 -1.72 14.24 27.94
CA SER A 159 -1.05 13.01 27.52
C SER A 159 -0.16 13.33 26.33
N VAL A 160 1.14 13.03 26.43
CA VAL A 160 2.12 13.18 25.34
C VAL A 160 2.76 11.84 25.06
N GLY A 161 2.82 11.47 23.79
CA GLY A 161 3.37 10.19 23.37
C GLY A 161 4.31 10.31 22.17
N ALA A 162 5.28 9.42 22.13
CA ALA A 162 6.16 9.21 20.99
C ALA A 162 6.27 7.71 20.65
N MET A 163 6.31 7.39 19.38
CA MET A 163 6.53 6.02 18.91
C MET A 163 7.53 6.02 17.75
N TYR A 164 8.41 5.03 17.75
CA TYR A 164 9.32 4.73 16.65
C TYR A 164 9.18 3.27 16.25
N THR A 165 9.13 3.02 14.95
CA THR A 165 9.10 1.67 14.37
C THR A 165 10.13 1.59 13.24
N ARG A 166 10.85 0.47 13.14
CA ARG A 166 11.78 0.18 12.05
C ARG A 166 11.62 -1.25 11.60
N ASP A 167 11.66 -1.47 10.29
CA ASP A 167 11.65 -2.80 9.71
C ASP A 167 12.94 -3.57 10.06
N ILE A 168 12.77 -4.82 10.48
CA ILE A 168 13.84 -5.83 10.56
C ILE A 168 13.78 -6.67 9.29
N TYR A 169 12.61 -7.22 9.00
CA TYR A 169 12.29 -7.91 7.76
C TYR A 169 11.03 -7.28 7.17
N ASN A 170 11.15 -6.70 6.00
CA ASN A 170 10.04 -6.19 5.19
C ASN A 170 9.76 -7.15 4.03
N VAL A 171 8.81 -6.80 3.21
CA VAL A 171 8.44 -7.56 2.01
C VAL A 171 8.92 -6.79 0.79
N ALA A 172 9.49 -7.51 -0.17
CA ALA A 172 9.85 -7.00 -1.48
C ALA A 172 9.40 -7.98 -2.57
N GLN A 173 9.09 -7.45 -3.73
CA GLN A 173 8.82 -8.21 -4.93
C GLN A 173 9.91 -7.86 -5.94
N ILE A 174 10.49 -8.87 -6.56
CA ILE A 174 11.57 -8.73 -7.53
C ILE A 174 11.21 -9.52 -8.78
N ASN A 175 11.13 -8.88 -9.92
CA ASN A 175 10.97 -9.56 -11.19
C ASN A 175 12.32 -10.12 -11.65
N MET A 176 12.47 -11.42 -11.61
CA MET A 176 13.69 -12.14 -11.99
C MET A 176 13.91 -12.18 -13.49
N ASN A 177 12.94 -11.73 -14.26
CA ASN A 177 13.01 -11.71 -15.73
C ASN A 177 13.18 -10.31 -16.32
N GLU A 178 13.36 -9.28 -15.49
CA GLU A 178 13.64 -7.92 -15.97
C GLU A 178 15.06 -7.86 -16.56
N ALA A 179 15.18 -7.59 -17.86
CA ALA A 179 16.48 -7.52 -18.53
C ALA A 179 17.30 -6.32 -18.05
N GLU A 180 18.61 -6.34 -18.32
CA GLU A 180 19.47 -5.18 -18.08
C GLU A 180 19.00 -3.99 -18.91
N PRO A 181 19.03 -2.77 -18.35
CA PRO A 181 18.64 -1.56 -19.06
C PRO A 181 19.53 -1.30 -20.28
N THR A 182 18.97 -0.69 -21.32
CA THR A 182 19.70 -0.35 -22.54
C THR A 182 20.64 0.83 -22.35
N GLY A 183 20.28 1.78 -21.50
CA GLY A 183 21.07 2.99 -21.27
C GLY A 183 20.46 3.92 -20.23
N VAL A 184 20.95 5.15 -20.21
CA VAL A 184 20.52 6.25 -19.33
C VAL A 184 20.08 7.42 -20.18
N TYR A 185 19.02 8.11 -19.81
CA TYR A 185 18.58 9.33 -20.46
C TYR A 185 19.57 10.48 -20.20
N ASN A 186 19.89 11.24 -21.25
CA ASN A 186 20.82 12.38 -21.13
C ASN A 186 20.18 13.58 -20.38
N GLU A 187 18.87 13.76 -20.56
CA GLU A 187 18.12 14.92 -20.07
C GLU A 187 17.60 14.74 -18.64
N GLN A 188 17.66 13.52 -18.12
CA GLN A 188 17.17 13.20 -16.78
C GLN A 188 18.25 12.46 -15.99
N PRO A 189 18.75 13.00 -14.88
CA PRO A 189 19.84 12.40 -14.12
C PRO A 189 19.54 10.97 -13.69
N ASP A 190 20.43 10.04 -14.03
CA ASP A 190 20.40 8.63 -13.61
C ASP A 190 19.14 7.85 -13.98
N ARG A 191 18.30 8.37 -14.90
CA ARG A 191 17.12 7.62 -15.38
C ARG A 191 17.54 6.62 -16.44
N ILE A 192 17.34 5.34 -16.12
CA ILE A 192 17.58 4.23 -17.04
C ILE A 192 16.41 4.04 -18.00
N TYR A 193 16.63 3.33 -19.11
CA TYR A 193 15.57 2.98 -20.06
C TYR A 193 15.84 1.65 -20.76
N TRP A 194 14.77 1.04 -21.28
CA TRP A 194 14.77 -0.16 -22.13
C TRP A 194 14.26 0.18 -23.53
N ALA A 195 15.13 0.08 -24.53
CA ALA A 195 14.76 0.43 -25.91
C ALA A 195 13.92 -0.69 -26.59
N SER A 196 14.23 -1.96 -26.36
CA SER A 196 13.58 -3.07 -27.04
C SER A 196 13.46 -4.34 -26.20
N LYS A 197 14.50 -4.72 -25.47
CA LYS A 197 14.54 -5.96 -24.68
C LYS A 197 14.30 -5.63 -23.21
N LYS A 198 13.06 -5.76 -22.75
CA LYS A 198 12.67 -5.56 -21.36
C LYS A 198 12.65 -6.82 -20.49
N TYR A 199 12.57 -7.98 -21.13
CA TYR A 199 12.61 -9.27 -20.45
C TYR A 199 13.74 -10.13 -21.03
N GLU A 200 14.44 -10.86 -20.19
CA GLU A 200 15.49 -11.78 -20.61
C GLU A 200 14.92 -12.96 -21.38
N TYR A 201 13.92 -13.64 -20.79
CA TYR A 201 13.10 -14.61 -21.47
C TYR A 201 11.80 -13.94 -21.92
N ASN A 202 11.50 -14.04 -23.20
CA ASN A 202 10.29 -13.45 -23.77
C ASN A 202 9.64 -14.44 -24.72
N ASP A 203 8.53 -15.04 -24.31
CA ASP A 203 7.67 -15.81 -25.17
C ASP A 203 6.69 -14.89 -25.90
N TYR A 204 7.05 -14.54 -27.14
CA TYR A 204 6.26 -13.62 -27.97
C TYR A 204 4.82 -14.11 -28.27
N THR A 205 4.50 -15.38 -28.03
CA THR A 205 3.15 -15.90 -28.27
C THR A 205 2.14 -15.43 -27.23
N ASN A 206 2.57 -15.13 -25.99
CA ASN A 206 1.72 -14.79 -24.88
C ASN A 206 1.99 -13.38 -24.24
N GLY A 207 3.10 -12.74 -24.55
CA GLY A 207 3.31 -11.31 -24.40
C GLY A 207 3.69 -10.76 -23.03
N LYS A 208 3.77 -11.55 -21.94
CA LYS A 208 4.20 -11.04 -20.62
C LYS A 208 4.81 -12.16 -19.78
N ASN A 209 6.10 -12.30 -19.83
CA ASN A 209 6.78 -13.27 -18.97
C ASN A 209 7.30 -12.59 -17.70
N VAL A 210 6.40 -12.37 -16.74
CA VAL A 210 6.74 -11.78 -15.44
C VAL A 210 7.03 -12.91 -14.46
N VAL A 211 8.23 -12.88 -13.87
CA VAL A 211 8.68 -13.90 -12.90
C VAL A 211 8.98 -13.22 -11.57
N VAL A 212 7.99 -13.15 -10.69
CA VAL A 212 8.11 -12.41 -9.45
C VAL A 212 8.47 -13.30 -8.27
N LYS A 213 9.61 -12.98 -7.68
CA LYS A 213 10.08 -13.52 -6.42
C LYS A 213 9.56 -12.69 -5.25
N LEU A 214 8.81 -13.30 -4.35
CA LEU A 214 8.49 -12.72 -3.05
C LEU A 214 9.70 -12.88 -2.12
N SER A 215 10.29 -11.78 -1.68
CA SER A 215 11.54 -11.75 -0.91
C SER A 215 11.47 -10.74 0.25
N ASN A 216 12.55 -10.65 1.01
CA ASN A 216 12.77 -9.55 1.93
C ASN A 216 13.67 -8.51 1.26
N GLY A 217 13.25 -7.24 1.28
CA GLY A 217 14.05 -6.13 0.76
C GLY A 217 15.27 -5.83 1.64
N GLU A 218 16.31 -5.29 1.03
CA GLU A 218 17.52 -4.84 1.72
C GLU A 218 17.28 -3.54 2.49
N ASP A 219 16.64 -2.59 1.85
CA ASP A 219 16.26 -1.31 2.42
C ASP A 219 15.14 -1.45 3.45
N LYS A 220 15.25 -0.71 4.55
CA LYS A 220 14.36 -0.82 5.69
C LYS A 220 13.51 0.43 5.88
N GLY A 221 12.20 0.26 5.81
CA GLY A 221 11.25 1.28 6.17
C GLY A 221 11.29 1.65 7.65
N TYR A 222 10.74 2.82 7.96
CA TYR A 222 10.63 3.30 9.33
C TYR A 222 9.40 4.21 9.49
N GLN A 223 8.96 4.32 10.74
CA GLN A 223 7.88 5.23 11.12
C GLN A 223 8.20 5.85 12.47
N TYR A 224 7.90 7.13 12.62
CA TYR A 224 7.80 7.76 13.92
C TYR A 224 6.54 8.62 14.02
N SER A 225 6.00 8.70 15.24
CA SER A 225 4.85 9.55 15.51
C SER A 225 4.99 10.23 16.87
N PHE A 226 4.45 11.42 16.95
CA PHE A 226 4.30 12.20 18.18
C PHE A 226 2.85 12.59 18.33
N ASN A 227 2.31 12.46 19.54
CA ASN A 227 0.94 12.86 19.84
C ASN A 227 0.89 13.65 21.12
N ALA A 228 -0.04 14.60 21.19
CA ALA A 228 -0.37 15.32 22.40
C ALA A 228 -1.90 15.44 22.49
N ILE A 229 -2.46 15.11 23.64
CA ILE A 229 -3.91 15.16 23.90
C ILE A 229 -4.12 15.92 25.20
N LEU A 230 -4.92 17.00 25.16
CA LEU A 230 -5.37 17.75 26.33
C LEU A 230 -6.84 17.45 26.59
N THR A 231 -7.15 17.03 27.79
CA THR A 231 -8.51 16.69 28.22
C THR A 231 -8.90 17.51 29.46
N LYS A 232 -10.15 17.95 29.51
CA LYS A 232 -10.74 18.58 30.69
C LYS A 232 -12.14 18.05 30.90
N LYS A 233 -12.46 17.73 32.16
CA LYS A 233 -13.80 17.41 32.61
C LYS A 233 -14.22 18.40 33.66
N TYR A 234 -15.42 18.97 33.51
CA TYR A 234 -16.01 19.90 34.45
C TYR A 234 -17.17 19.26 35.21
N ASP A 235 -17.34 19.61 36.47
CA ASP A 235 -18.39 19.05 37.34
C ASP A 235 -19.81 19.37 36.86
N PHE A 236 -19.97 20.46 36.10
CA PHE A 236 -21.27 20.85 35.53
C PHE A 236 -21.71 20.03 34.34
N GLY A 237 -20.98 18.93 34.00
CA GLY A 237 -21.36 17.99 32.97
C GLY A 237 -20.66 18.19 31.60
N PHE A 238 -19.78 19.21 31.46
CA PHE A 238 -19.02 19.39 30.22
C PHE A 238 -17.72 18.60 30.28
N THR A 239 -17.42 17.90 29.16
CA THR A 239 -16.12 17.24 28.92
C THR A 239 -15.62 17.64 27.55
N GLY A 240 -14.36 18.06 27.46
CA GLY A 240 -13.71 18.39 26.19
C GLY A 240 -12.33 17.77 26.08
N SER A 241 -11.95 17.39 24.89
CA SER A 241 -10.57 17.04 24.57
C SER A 241 -10.17 17.55 23.19
N ILE A 242 -8.89 17.85 23.04
CA ILE A 242 -8.25 18.15 21.76
C ILE A 242 -6.94 17.39 21.67
N GLY A 243 -6.71 16.74 20.55
CA GLY A 243 -5.50 15.98 20.29
C GLY A 243 -4.92 16.34 18.93
N TYR A 244 -3.60 16.33 18.88
CA TYR A 244 -2.83 16.46 17.66
C TYR A 244 -1.86 15.30 17.53
N THR A 245 -1.74 14.77 16.33
CA THR A 245 -0.78 13.71 15.99
C THR A 245 0.02 14.12 14.76
N TYR A 246 1.33 13.99 14.85
CA TYR A 246 2.25 14.05 13.73
C TYR A 246 2.78 12.65 13.45
N THR A 247 2.78 12.24 12.19
CA THR A 247 3.30 10.93 11.77
C THR A 247 4.15 11.07 10.51
N MET A 248 5.35 10.49 10.54
CA MET A 248 6.18 10.26 9.36
C MET A 248 6.39 8.76 9.20
N ALA A 249 6.04 8.24 8.03
CA ALA A 249 6.28 6.85 7.68
C ALA A 249 6.87 6.75 6.28
N LYS A 250 7.91 5.93 6.15
CA LYS A 250 8.52 5.54 4.89
C LYS A 250 8.63 4.02 4.80
N ASP A 251 8.34 3.48 3.64
CA ASP A 251 8.41 2.04 3.34
C ASP A 251 9.08 1.77 2.00
N LEU A 252 9.41 0.51 1.75
CA LEU A 252 9.92 0.05 0.46
C LEU A 252 8.80 -0.11 -0.56
N THR A 253 7.65 -0.58 -0.12
CA THR A 253 6.45 -0.77 -0.94
C THR A 253 5.21 -0.80 -0.04
N ALA A 254 4.10 -0.23 -0.53
CA ALA A 254 2.79 -0.36 0.10
C ALA A 254 2.15 -1.72 -0.15
N ASN A 255 2.80 -2.59 -0.93
CA ASN A 255 2.24 -3.86 -1.41
C ASN A 255 0.87 -3.67 -2.09
N PRO A 256 0.78 -2.86 -3.15
CA PRO A 256 -0.48 -2.39 -3.72
C PRO A 256 -1.15 -3.43 -4.62
N GLY A 257 -1.23 -4.68 -4.19
CA GLY A 257 -1.82 -5.77 -4.99
C GLY A 257 -2.26 -6.95 -4.14
N SER A 258 -3.10 -7.79 -4.74
CA SER A 258 -3.58 -9.05 -4.12
C SER A 258 -2.65 -10.24 -4.33
N ALA A 259 -1.65 -10.11 -5.20
CA ALA A 259 -0.67 -11.12 -5.55
C ALA A 259 0.73 -10.50 -5.68
N PRO A 260 1.82 -11.27 -5.59
CA PRO A 260 3.18 -10.74 -5.70
C PRO A 260 3.43 -9.96 -7.00
N ASN A 261 2.96 -10.46 -8.13
CA ASN A 261 3.10 -9.79 -9.43
C ASN A 261 2.35 -8.45 -9.49
N SER A 262 1.10 -8.41 -9.04
CA SER A 262 0.35 -7.14 -9.02
C SER A 262 0.90 -6.15 -8.00
N ALA A 263 1.45 -6.62 -6.88
CA ALA A 263 2.13 -5.75 -5.92
C ALA A 263 3.42 -5.16 -6.49
N TRP A 264 4.15 -5.92 -7.32
CA TRP A 264 5.31 -5.42 -8.05
C TRP A 264 4.88 -4.39 -9.12
N GLN A 265 3.97 -4.74 -10.02
CA GLN A 265 3.54 -3.89 -11.14
C GLN A 265 2.87 -2.58 -10.71
N ASN A 266 2.12 -2.59 -9.61
CA ASN A 266 1.39 -1.40 -9.13
C ASN A 266 2.23 -0.52 -8.20
N ASN A 267 3.48 -0.88 -7.92
CA ASN A 267 4.38 0.02 -7.23
C ASN A 267 4.84 1.13 -8.20
N VAL A 268 5.39 2.22 -7.70
CA VAL A 268 5.92 3.31 -8.54
C VAL A 268 7.36 3.60 -8.17
N ALA A 269 8.19 3.87 -9.16
CA ALA A 269 9.61 4.12 -9.00
C ALA A 269 10.12 5.16 -10.01
N VAL A 270 11.33 5.63 -9.82
CA VAL A 270 12.04 6.46 -10.81
C VAL A 270 12.58 5.57 -11.93
N ASN A 271 13.13 4.43 -11.54
CA ASN A 271 13.76 3.43 -12.40
C ASN A 271 13.05 2.09 -12.25
N SER A 272 13.80 1.00 -12.16
CA SER A 272 13.26 -0.34 -11.99
C SER A 272 12.36 -0.49 -10.74
N LEU A 273 11.25 -1.20 -10.90
CA LEU A 273 10.39 -1.63 -9.78
C LEU A 273 11.07 -2.69 -8.89
N ASN A 274 12.17 -3.28 -9.34
CA ASN A 274 13.00 -4.18 -8.53
C ASN A 274 13.75 -3.45 -7.43
N ASP A 275 14.02 -2.14 -7.63
CA ASP A 275 14.65 -1.27 -6.62
C ASP A 275 13.88 0.07 -6.50
N PRO A 276 12.69 0.06 -5.90
CA PRO A 276 11.84 1.24 -5.81
C PRO A 276 12.35 2.28 -4.81
N GLY A 277 13.36 1.95 -4.01
CA GLY A 277 13.86 2.78 -2.91
C GLY A 277 12.84 3.00 -1.77
N VAL A 278 13.33 3.39 -0.60
CA VAL A 278 12.48 3.76 0.53
C VAL A 278 11.91 5.15 0.33
N SER A 279 10.58 5.27 0.32
CA SER A 279 9.87 6.52 0.15
C SER A 279 8.64 6.60 1.06
N TYR A 280 7.86 7.69 0.94
CA TYR A 280 6.69 7.88 1.80
C TYR A 280 5.70 6.72 1.71
N SER A 281 5.21 6.28 2.85
CA SER A 281 4.15 5.28 2.93
C SER A 281 2.82 5.86 2.45
N LEU A 282 2.12 5.10 1.61
CA LEU A 282 0.77 5.45 1.15
C LEU A 282 -0.20 5.70 2.32
N PHE A 283 -0.02 4.97 3.41
CA PHE A 283 -0.87 5.03 4.61
C PHE A 283 -0.46 6.11 5.61
N SER A 284 0.56 6.91 5.31
CA SER A 284 1.03 7.98 6.18
C SER A 284 0.09 9.19 6.14
N THR A 285 -0.50 9.52 7.28
CA THR A 285 -1.23 10.76 7.50
C THR A 285 -0.38 11.67 8.39
N PRO A 286 0.37 12.65 7.81
CA PRO A 286 1.38 13.38 8.56
C PRO A 286 0.82 14.23 9.69
N HIS A 287 -0.35 14.84 9.50
CA HIS A 287 -0.99 15.70 10.48
C HIS A 287 -2.43 15.27 10.69
N ARG A 288 -2.82 15.11 11.94
CA ARG A 288 -4.19 14.83 12.33
C ARG A 288 -4.57 15.62 13.58
N ILE A 289 -5.70 16.30 13.52
CA ILE A 289 -6.32 16.97 14.67
C ILE A 289 -7.63 16.25 14.95
N ILE A 290 -7.86 15.91 16.21
CA ILE A 290 -9.15 15.41 16.69
C ILE A 290 -9.58 16.25 17.88
N ALA A 291 -10.86 16.59 17.96
CA ALA A 291 -11.43 17.21 19.14
C ALA A 291 -12.81 16.62 19.41
N ASN A 292 -13.13 16.52 20.67
CA ASN A 292 -14.49 16.19 21.09
C ASN A 292 -14.93 17.13 22.21
N ALA A 293 -16.22 17.42 22.23
CA ALA A 293 -16.88 18.13 23.29
C ALA A 293 -18.19 17.43 23.58
N SER A 294 -18.51 17.19 24.85
CA SER A 294 -19.78 16.63 25.24
C SER A 294 -20.34 17.39 26.45
N TYR A 295 -21.66 17.56 26.46
CA TYR A 295 -22.36 18.18 27.56
C TYR A 295 -23.52 17.29 28.01
N GLU A 296 -23.50 16.88 29.27
CA GLU A 296 -24.49 16.03 29.90
C GLU A 296 -25.41 16.86 30.80
N ILE A 297 -26.71 16.70 30.57
CA ILE A 297 -27.75 17.34 31.40
C ILE A 297 -28.56 16.23 32.05
N ASN A 298 -28.50 16.18 33.40
CA ASN A 298 -29.32 15.27 34.19
C ASN A 298 -30.56 16.02 34.68
N TYR A 299 -31.75 15.52 34.45
CA TYR A 299 -33.02 16.14 34.85
C TYR A 299 -34.09 15.09 35.17
N ALA A 300 -35.13 15.55 35.86
CA ALA A 300 -36.28 14.68 36.24
C ALA A 300 -35.87 13.40 36.98
N LYS A 301 -34.69 13.34 37.61
CA LYS A 301 -34.13 12.16 38.33
C LYS A 301 -33.99 10.87 37.52
N CYS A 302 -34.62 10.78 36.35
CA CYS A 302 -34.66 9.57 35.50
C CYS A 302 -34.23 9.85 34.05
N LEU A 303 -33.87 11.08 33.70
CA LEU A 303 -33.52 11.48 32.35
C LEU A 303 -32.12 12.08 32.32
N LYS A 304 -31.38 11.72 31.28
CA LYS A 304 -30.09 12.35 30.94
C LYS A 304 -30.03 12.59 29.44
N THR A 305 -29.79 13.83 29.04
CA THR A 305 -29.49 14.17 27.65
C THR A 305 -28.01 14.47 27.49
N THR A 306 -27.38 13.88 26.49
CA THR A 306 -25.98 14.14 26.14
C THR A 306 -25.90 14.73 24.74
N PHE A 307 -25.33 15.90 24.61
CA PHE A 307 -24.94 16.52 23.35
C PHE A 307 -23.46 16.25 23.14
N SER A 308 -23.09 15.77 21.95
CA SER A 308 -21.69 15.51 21.62
C SER A 308 -21.34 16.09 20.25
N LEU A 309 -20.19 16.72 20.16
CA LEU A 309 -19.59 17.21 18.94
C LEU A 309 -18.21 16.57 18.80
N PHE A 310 -17.98 15.95 17.65
CA PHE A 310 -16.68 15.41 17.29
C PHE A 310 -16.15 16.14 16.06
N TYR A 311 -14.88 16.52 16.10
CA TYR A 311 -14.14 17.09 14.99
C TYR A 311 -12.95 16.20 14.62
N SER A 312 -12.71 16.03 13.32
CA SER A 312 -11.52 15.38 12.80
C SER A 312 -11.02 16.15 11.57
N GLY A 313 -9.78 16.64 11.65
CA GLY A 313 -9.08 17.30 10.54
C GLY A 313 -7.84 16.52 10.17
N TYR A 314 -7.66 16.18 8.88
CA TYR A 314 -6.52 15.40 8.39
C TYR A 314 -6.44 15.42 6.86
N HIS A 315 -5.28 15.01 6.31
CA HIS A 315 -5.14 14.65 4.91
C HIS A 315 -5.64 13.23 4.69
N THR A 316 -6.44 12.98 3.66
CA THR A 316 -7.04 11.65 3.41
C THR A 316 -6.05 10.61 2.91
N GLY A 317 -4.89 11.03 2.40
CA GLY A 317 -3.85 10.14 1.90
C GLY A 317 -2.73 10.87 1.20
N ARG A 318 -1.92 10.09 0.52
CA ARG A 318 -0.81 10.53 -0.28
C ARG A 318 -0.95 10.02 -1.71
N TYR A 319 -0.30 10.68 -2.67
CA TYR A 319 -0.26 10.26 -4.05
C TYR A 319 1.08 10.60 -4.71
N SER A 320 1.30 10.00 -5.87
CA SER A 320 2.50 10.18 -6.68
C SER A 320 2.16 10.86 -8.00
N TYR A 321 3.06 11.65 -8.53
CA TYR A 321 3.00 12.12 -9.91
C TYR A 321 3.78 11.15 -10.79
N THR A 322 3.12 10.59 -11.79
CA THR A 322 3.71 9.62 -12.73
C THR A 322 3.49 10.07 -14.17
N TYR A 323 4.32 9.59 -15.09
CA TYR A 323 4.00 9.66 -16.50
C TYR A 323 2.78 8.80 -16.82
N TYR A 324 2.02 9.21 -17.83
CA TYR A 324 0.84 8.46 -18.28
C TYR A 324 1.21 7.17 -19.03
N ASN A 325 2.35 7.21 -19.75
CA ASN A 325 2.86 6.10 -20.53
C ASN A 325 4.05 5.44 -19.83
N ASP A 326 4.45 4.27 -20.33
CA ASP A 326 5.70 3.59 -20.02
C ASP A 326 6.89 4.46 -20.50
N MET A 327 7.40 5.33 -19.62
CA MET A 327 8.43 6.30 -19.96
C MET A 327 9.79 5.64 -20.15
N ILE A 328 10.11 4.65 -19.34
CA ILE A 328 11.41 3.97 -19.36
C ILE A 328 11.42 2.72 -20.23
N GLY A 329 10.27 2.27 -20.73
CA GLY A 329 10.17 1.12 -21.64
C GLY A 329 10.28 -0.24 -20.95
N ASP A 330 10.06 -0.32 -19.62
CA ASP A 330 10.14 -1.56 -18.84
C ASP A 330 8.86 -2.42 -18.93
N GLY A 331 7.81 -1.89 -19.54
CA GLY A 331 6.50 -2.54 -19.69
C GLY A 331 5.48 -2.19 -18.63
N ASN A 332 5.79 -1.26 -17.73
CA ASN A 332 4.91 -0.78 -16.68
C ASN A 332 4.56 0.71 -16.87
N TYR A 333 3.47 1.16 -16.28
CA TYR A 333 3.01 2.57 -16.31
C TYR A 333 3.14 3.16 -14.90
N SER A 334 4.36 3.17 -14.39
CA SER A 334 4.63 3.43 -12.96
C SER A 334 5.75 4.43 -12.72
N ASP A 335 6.20 5.13 -13.78
CA ASP A 335 7.38 5.96 -13.77
C ASP A 335 7.12 7.32 -13.10
N LEU A 336 7.83 7.61 -12.02
CA LEU A 336 7.76 8.89 -11.33
C LEU A 336 8.34 10.00 -12.22
N ILE A 337 7.68 11.17 -12.26
CA ILE A 337 8.12 12.28 -13.11
C ILE A 337 9.41 12.93 -12.58
N TYR A 338 10.21 13.42 -13.52
CA TYR A 338 11.26 14.41 -13.25
C TYR A 338 10.65 15.81 -13.38
N VAL A 339 10.91 16.68 -12.43
CA VAL A 339 10.48 18.07 -12.48
C VAL A 339 11.66 18.91 -13.02
N PRO A 340 11.55 19.51 -14.21
CA PRO A 340 12.63 20.31 -14.79
C PRO A 340 13.05 21.48 -13.90
N ASN A 341 14.30 21.94 -14.04
CA ASN A 341 14.76 23.15 -13.36
C ASN A 341 14.12 24.42 -13.95
N SER A 342 13.90 24.41 -15.27
CA SER A 342 13.34 25.53 -16.04
C SER A 342 12.41 25.05 -17.14
N GLN A 343 11.63 25.96 -17.68
CA GLN A 343 10.75 25.67 -18.80
C GLN A 343 11.52 25.23 -20.06
N ASP A 344 12.75 25.71 -20.23
CA ASP A 344 13.56 25.43 -21.41
C ASP A 344 14.13 23.99 -21.46
N GLU A 345 14.09 23.27 -20.32
CA GLU A 345 14.45 21.84 -20.26
C GLU A 345 13.34 20.92 -20.77
N MET A 346 12.12 21.45 -21.02
CA MET A 346 10.98 20.65 -21.42
C MET A 346 10.86 20.55 -22.93
N THR A 347 10.72 19.32 -23.41
CA THR A 347 10.45 19.04 -24.82
C THR A 347 9.05 18.43 -24.96
N PHE A 348 8.13 19.22 -25.49
CA PHE A 348 6.78 18.78 -25.84
C PHE A 348 6.65 18.65 -27.35
N VAL A 349 5.66 17.88 -27.79
CA VAL A 349 5.27 17.76 -29.20
C VAL A 349 3.81 18.21 -29.35
N ASP A 350 3.48 18.78 -30.50
CA ASP A 350 2.11 19.19 -30.78
C ASP A 350 1.16 18.00 -30.74
N ILE A 351 0.05 18.15 -30.04
CA ILE A 351 -1.04 17.18 -30.09
C ILE A 351 -1.95 17.55 -31.25
N THR A 352 -2.14 16.60 -32.17
CA THR A 352 -2.95 16.79 -33.37
C THR A 352 -4.21 15.93 -33.33
N ASP A 353 -5.24 16.35 -34.01
CA ASP A 353 -6.43 15.54 -34.28
C ASP A 353 -6.19 14.53 -35.43
N LYS A 354 -7.22 13.77 -35.79
CA LYS A 354 -7.17 12.78 -36.89
C LYS A 354 -6.91 13.40 -38.25
N SER A 355 -7.11 14.71 -38.42
CA SER A 355 -6.89 15.47 -39.67
C SER A 355 -5.46 16.05 -39.72
N GLY A 356 -4.69 15.96 -38.64
CA GLY A 356 -3.37 16.56 -38.52
C GLY A 356 -3.40 18.02 -38.02
N ALA A 357 -4.56 18.58 -37.68
CA ALA A 357 -4.64 19.91 -37.10
C ALA A 357 -4.20 19.92 -35.65
N ILE A 358 -3.39 20.91 -35.27
CA ILE A 358 -2.88 21.08 -33.90
C ILE A 358 -4.05 21.42 -32.98
N THR A 359 -4.32 20.58 -31.98
CA THR A 359 -5.33 20.79 -30.94
C THR A 359 -4.73 21.33 -29.66
N TYR A 360 -3.46 21.08 -29.42
CA TYR A 360 -2.73 21.59 -28.24
C TYR A 360 -1.25 21.71 -28.59
N SER A 361 -0.76 22.94 -28.70
CA SER A 361 0.62 23.18 -29.15
C SER A 361 1.65 22.81 -28.11
N ALA A 362 2.86 22.43 -28.54
CA ALA A 362 4.00 22.16 -27.68
C ALA A 362 4.32 23.34 -26.75
N VAL A 363 4.18 24.57 -27.25
CA VAL A 363 4.44 25.80 -26.47
C VAL A 363 3.39 25.98 -25.37
N ASP A 364 2.10 25.79 -25.68
CA ASP A 364 1.03 25.90 -24.69
C ASP A 364 1.15 24.80 -23.63
N GLN A 365 1.45 23.56 -24.03
CA GLN A 365 1.72 22.47 -23.10
C GLN A 365 2.85 22.79 -22.13
N ALA A 366 3.98 23.29 -22.64
CA ALA A 366 5.13 23.65 -21.81
C ALA A 366 4.77 24.76 -20.81
N LYS A 367 4.05 25.78 -21.26
CA LYS A 367 3.58 26.88 -20.40
C LYS A 367 2.62 26.37 -19.32
N ASP A 368 1.60 25.62 -19.69
CA ASP A 368 0.58 25.14 -18.75
C ASP A 368 1.17 24.17 -17.71
N PHE A 369 2.09 23.28 -18.14
CA PHE A 369 2.80 22.40 -17.22
C PHE A 369 3.69 23.19 -16.25
N TRP A 370 4.39 24.22 -16.75
CA TRP A 370 5.25 25.05 -15.90
C TRP A 370 4.43 25.88 -14.90
N ASP A 371 3.31 26.41 -15.32
CA ASP A 371 2.35 27.10 -14.46
C ASP A 371 1.80 26.13 -13.38
N PHE A 372 1.48 24.91 -13.77
CA PHE A 372 1.07 23.87 -12.83
C PHE A 372 2.15 23.56 -11.79
N VAL A 373 3.41 23.34 -12.22
CA VAL A 373 4.54 23.09 -11.30
C VAL A 373 4.74 24.24 -10.33
N ASN A 374 4.64 25.48 -10.78
CA ASN A 374 4.84 26.67 -9.92
C ASN A 374 3.72 26.85 -8.90
N ASN A 375 2.50 26.43 -9.21
CA ASN A 375 1.33 26.58 -8.35
C ASN A 375 1.09 25.36 -7.43
N ASP A 376 1.66 24.20 -7.76
CA ASP A 376 1.53 23.02 -6.90
C ASP A 376 2.44 23.12 -5.68
N SER A 377 1.90 22.86 -4.49
CA SER A 377 2.61 23.00 -3.23
C SER A 377 3.80 22.08 -3.06
N TYR A 378 3.78 20.91 -3.73
CA TYR A 378 4.84 19.91 -3.67
C TYR A 378 5.82 20.06 -4.83
N LEU A 379 5.33 20.18 -6.08
CA LEU A 379 6.17 20.18 -7.28
C LEU A 379 7.10 21.40 -7.35
N LYS A 380 6.65 22.59 -6.90
CA LYS A 380 7.49 23.80 -6.90
C LYS A 380 8.80 23.65 -6.14
N ASP A 381 8.84 22.77 -5.13
CA ASP A 381 10.02 22.48 -4.31
C ASP A 381 10.83 21.29 -4.84
N ARG A 382 10.41 20.71 -5.99
CA ARG A 382 11.04 19.55 -6.62
C ARG A 382 11.78 19.88 -7.92
N LYS A 383 11.90 21.13 -8.31
CA LYS A 383 12.60 21.53 -9.52
C LYS A 383 14.02 20.94 -9.56
N GLY A 384 14.40 20.36 -10.70
CA GLY A 384 15.66 19.65 -10.88
C GLY A 384 15.75 18.30 -10.16
N LYS A 385 14.61 17.72 -9.74
CA LYS A 385 14.57 16.47 -8.98
C LYS A 385 13.41 15.59 -9.44
N TYR A 386 13.55 14.31 -9.20
CA TYR A 386 12.41 13.39 -9.28
C TYR A 386 11.42 13.65 -8.15
N VAL A 387 10.16 13.42 -8.43
CA VAL A 387 9.16 13.32 -7.38
C VAL A 387 9.40 12.05 -6.57
N GLU A 388 8.96 12.06 -5.31
CA GLU A 388 9.03 10.88 -4.45
C GLU A 388 7.73 10.09 -4.55
N ARG A 389 7.81 8.76 -4.48
CA ARG A 389 6.63 7.93 -4.32
C ARG A 389 5.82 8.41 -3.11
N ASN A 390 4.53 8.67 -3.32
CA ASN A 390 3.61 9.19 -2.31
C ASN A 390 4.11 10.51 -1.67
N GLY A 391 4.84 11.35 -2.44
CA GLY A 391 5.39 12.61 -1.95
C GLY A 391 4.32 13.66 -1.68
N SER A 392 3.29 13.71 -2.52
CA SER A 392 2.20 14.68 -2.41
C SER A 392 1.12 14.26 -1.43
N LEU A 393 0.40 15.26 -0.89
CA LEU A 393 -0.70 15.08 0.04
C LEU A 393 -2.02 15.44 -0.65
N THR A 394 -3.05 14.65 -0.40
CA THR A 394 -4.42 15.05 -0.74
C THR A 394 -4.83 16.29 0.05
N PRO A 395 -5.83 17.05 -0.40
CA PRO A 395 -6.32 18.21 0.34
C PRO A 395 -6.70 17.87 1.79
N TRP A 396 -6.54 18.86 2.66
CA TRP A 396 -6.99 18.78 4.04
C TRP A 396 -8.52 18.74 4.09
N ILE A 397 -9.08 17.81 4.86
CA ILE A 397 -10.51 17.74 5.11
C ILE A 397 -10.82 18.03 6.58
N ASN A 398 -11.99 18.64 6.79
CA ASN A 398 -12.57 18.88 8.11
C ASN A 398 -13.89 18.13 8.19
N ARG A 399 -14.04 17.28 9.21
CA ARG A 399 -15.25 16.53 9.46
C ARG A 399 -15.80 16.85 10.84
N PHE A 400 -17.09 17.13 10.89
CA PHE A 400 -17.82 17.34 12.12
C PHE A 400 -18.94 16.31 12.20
N ASP A 401 -19.03 15.64 13.35
CA ASP A 401 -20.12 14.73 13.67
C ASP A 401 -20.81 15.23 14.92
N PHE A 402 -22.13 15.40 14.86
CA PHE A 402 -22.96 15.83 15.98
C PHE A 402 -23.88 14.68 16.39
N LYS A 403 -23.97 14.45 17.72
CA LYS A 403 -24.83 13.40 18.29
C LYS A 403 -25.62 13.99 19.46
N ILE A 404 -26.92 13.62 19.51
CA ILE A 404 -27.78 13.78 20.68
C ILE A 404 -28.14 12.40 21.16
N ALA A 405 -27.92 12.12 22.45
CA ALA A 405 -28.33 10.88 23.07
C ALA A 405 -29.26 11.16 24.26
N GLN A 406 -30.36 10.43 24.35
CA GLN A 406 -31.30 10.51 25.45
C GLN A 406 -31.31 9.20 26.24
N ASP A 407 -30.95 9.26 27.49
CA ASP A 407 -31.03 8.15 28.43
C ASP A 407 -32.30 8.26 29.28
N PHE A 408 -32.99 7.15 29.41
CA PHE A 408 -34.15 6.95 30.28
C PHE A 408 -33.77 5.95 31.37
N TYR A 409 -33.97 6.29 32.61
CA TYR A 409 -33.66 5.42 33.73
C TYR A 409 -34.93 5.08 34.55
N ALA A 410 -35.07 3.81 34.92
CA ALA A 410 -36.08 3.35 35.87
C ALA A 410 -35.42 2.53 36.97
N THR A 411 -35.89 2.68 38.21
CA THR A 411 -35.43 1.84 39.32
C THR A 411 -36.56 0.91 39.73
N LEU A 412 -36.37 -0.39 39.55
CA LEU A 412 -37.33 -1.44 39.88
C LEU A 412 -36.65 -2.44 40.81
N GLY A 413 -37.26 -2.70 41.99
CA GLY A 413 -36.71 -3.66 42.95
C GLY A 413 -35.27 -3.34 43.41
N GLY A 414 -34.90 -2.05 43.53
CA GLY A 414 -33.55 -1.61 43.92
C GLY A 414 -32.50 -1.69 42.82
N ARG A 415 -32.88 -2.12 41.62
CA ARG A 415 -31.99 -2.17 40.44
C ARG A 415 -32.31 -1.03 39.47
N LYS A 416 -31.28 -0.35 38.97
CA LYS A 416 -31.40 0.70 37.95
C LYS A 416 -31.33 0.07 36.54
N TYR A 417 -32.34 0.35 35.74
CA TYR A 417 -32.43 -0.02 34.33
C TYR A 417 -32.34 1.24 33.48
N GLY A 418 -31.73 1.14 32.31
CA GLY A 418 -31.60 2.28 31.41
C GLY A 418 -31.76 1.88 29.95
N ILE A 419 -32.39 2.77 29.17
CA ILE A 419 -32.48 2.69 27.71
C ILE A 419 -31.91 3.98 27.17
N GLN A 420 -31.02 3.89 26.19
CA GLN A 420 -30.49 5.04 25.46
C GLN A 420 -31.02 5.02 24.03
N VAL A 421 -31.45 6.19 23.57
CA VAL A 421 -31.79 6.48 22.18
C VAL A 421 -30.81 7.55 21.67
N SER A 422 -30.20 7.32 20.51
CA SER A 422 -29.21 8.24 19.93
C SER A 422 -29.26 8.26 18.41
#